data_b91d05e9f75a6cb1da22800e4348e8a0
#
_entry.id   b91d05e9f75a6cb1da22800e4348e8a0
#
_cell.length_a   1.000
_cell.length_b   1.000
_cell.length_c   1.000
_cell.angle_alpha   90.00
_cell.angle_beta   90.00
_cell.angle_gamma   90.00
#
_symmetry.space_group_name_H-M   'P 1'
#
loop_
_entity.id
_entity.type
_entity.pdbx_description
1 polymer ?
#
loop_
_entity_poly.entity_id
_entity_poly.type
_entity_poly.pdbx_seq_one_letter_code
_entity_poly.pdbx_strand_id
1 'polypeptide(L)'
;NNFSSNLNRYPPQVSKELVEAIAKRYNLDRNKIILGNGSDELISILAQAFLGPDDECIYTEYGFLQFPQAIEIAGAVGVIAKDNHLTVNIDNIIAKITKKTKLIFLANANNPTGTFVPKEEIIRLHKSIPSDVLLVYDAAYSEFIIHPDYIDGSELVNNYENVIMLRTFSKMHGLASLRLGWGYCSNYILDNLMKVRGPFSVNMLAMI
;
A
#
# COMPACT_ATOMS: atom_id res chain seq x y z
N ASN A 1 2.63 -32.21 6.12
CA ASN A 1 1.88 -31.77 4.96
C ASN A 1 2.75 -31.98 3.73
N ASN A 2 2.28 -32.84 2.81
CA ASN A 2 3.01 -33.22 1.62
C ASN A 2 2.87 -32.11 0.57
N PHE A 3 3.69 -31.09 0.67
CA PHE A 3 3.70 -29.91 -0.21
C PHE A 3 3.91 -30.28 -1.67
N SER A 4 4.75 -31.31 -1.93
CA SER A 4 5.12 -31.75 -3.26
C SER A 4 3.96 -32.34 -4.07
N SER A 5 2.89 -32.77 -3.44
CA SER A 5 1.76 -33.45 -4.12
C SER A 5 0.81 -32.53 -4.88
N ASN A 6 0.89 -31.20 -4.67
CA ASN A 6 -0.06 -30.25 -5.27
C ASN A 6 0.60 -29.15 -6.15
N LEU A 7 1.89 -29.26 -6.43
CA LEU A 7 2.61 -28.25 -7.24
C LEU A 7 2.12 -28.18 -8.69
N ASN A 8 1.40 -29.19 -9.16
CA ASN A 8 0.80 -29.23 -10.50
C ASN A 8 -0.55 -28.52 -10.59
N ARG A 9 -1.03 -27.91 -9.51
CA ARG A 9 -2.31 -27.18 -9.46
C ARG A 9 -2.10 -25.72 -9.20
N TYR A 10 -2.92 -24.88 -9.81
CA TYR A 10 -2.97 -23.48 -9.45
C TYR A 10 -3.46 -23.29 -8.01
N PRO A 11 -2.91 -22.32 -7.27
CA PRO A 11 -3.47 -21.92 -5.98
C PRO A 11 -4.89 -21.34 -6.16
N PRO A 12 -5.71 -21.25 -5.10
CA PRO A 12 -6.95 -20.50 -5.18
C PRO A 12 -6.65 -19.02 -5.47
N GLN A 13 -7.55 -18.33 -6.17
CA GLN A 13 -7.39 -16.89 -6.45
C GLN A 13 -7.29 -16.06 -5.17
N VAL A 14 -8.01 -16.48 -4.13
CA VAL A 14 -8.00 -15.85 -2.80
C VAL A 14 -7.96 -16.96 -1.76
N SER A 15 -6.99 -16.93 -0.85
CA SER A 15 -7.02 -17.77 0.35
C SER A 15 -7.97 -17.16 1.36
N LYS A 16 -9.15 -17.77 1.53
CA LYS A 16 -10.14 -17.32 2.52
C LYS A 16 -9.60 -17.44 3.94
N GLU A 17 -8.89 -18.53 4.22
CA GLU A 17 -8.29 -18.82 5.53
C GLU A 17 -7.26 -17.74 5.91
N LEU A 18 -6.39 -17.35 4.98
CA LEU A 18 -5.40 -16.31 5.20
C LEU A 18 -6.04 -14.93 5.40
N VAL A 19 -7.03 -14.58 4.57
CA VAL A 19 -7.79 -13.32 4.72
C VAL A 19 -8.50 -13.27 6.07
N GLU A 20 -9.13 -14.36 6.50
CA GLU A 20 -9.79 -14.46 7.81
C GLU A 20 -8.78 -14.35 8.97
N ALA A 21 -7.60 -14.98 8.84
CA ALA A 21 -6.53 -14.88 9.84
C ALA A 21 -6.02 -13.44 9.99
N ILE A 22 -5.78 -12.74 8.87
CA ILE A 22 -5.38 -11.33 8.87
C ILE A 22 -6.48 -10.47 9.49
N ALA A 23 -7.73 -10.62 9.05
CA ALA A 23 -8.87 -9.86 9.57
C ALA A 23 -9.00 -10.02 11.08
N LYS A 24 -8.92 -11.25 11.58
CA LYS A 24 -8.96 -11.55 13.02
C LYS A 24 -7.77 -10.96 13.78
N ARG A 25 -6.56 -11.08 13.22
CA ARG A 25 -5.31 -10.64 13.88
C ARG A 25 -5.29 -9.13 14.07
N TYR A 26 -5.79 -8.37 13.10
CA TYR A 26 -5.75 -6.91 13.07
C TYR A 26 -7.11 -6.25 13.33
N ASN A 27 -8.15 -7.03 13.64
CA ASN A 27 -9.53 -6.57 13.88
C ASN A 27 -10.07 -5.72 12.71
N LEU A 28 -9.99 -6.27 11.50
CA LEU A 28 -10.39 -5.63 10.24
C LEU A 28 -11.57 -6.34 9.58
N ASP A 29 -12.28 -5.63 8.69
CA ASP A 29 -13.28 -6.25 7.82
C ASP A 29 -12.59 -7.10 6.74
N ARG A 30 -12.83 -8.41 6.75
CA ARG A 30 -12.25 -9.35 5.77
C ARG A 30 -12.62 -9.02 4.33
N ASN A 31 -13.75 -8.37 4.08
CA ASN A 31 -14.21 -8.03 2.75
C ASN A 31 -13.46 -6.84 2.13
N LYS A 32 -12.66 -6.14 2.92
CA LYS A 32 -11.82 -5.00 2.53
C LYS A 32 -10.34 -5.37 2.39
N ILE A 33 -9.99 -6.66 2.45
CA ILE A 33 -8.61 -7.13 2.39
C ILE A 33 -8.29 -7.69 1.00
N ILE A 34 -7.20 -7.25 0.41
CA ILE A 34 -6.61 -7.79 -0.81
C ILE A 34 -5.23 -8.38 -0.51
N LEU A 35 -4.94 -9.58 -1.06
CA LEU A 35 -3.63 -10.20 -0.99
C LEU A 35 -2.83 -9.89 -2.26
N GLY A 36 -1.51 -9.78 -2.16
CA GLY A 36 -0.60 -9.60 -3.28
C GLY A 36 0.70 -10.38 -3.14
N ASN A 37 1.41 -10.55 -4.23
CA ASN A 37 2.75 -11.14 -4.29
C ASN A 37 3.80 -10.15 -3.72
N GLY A 38 3.77 -9.95 -2.40
CA GLY A 38 4.36 -8.82 -1.71
C GLY A 38 3.49 -7.56 -1.82
N SER A 39 3.77 -6.56 -0.98
CA SER A 39 3.20 -5.21 -1.16
C SER A 39 3.63 -4.57 -2.48
N ASP A 40 4.74 -5.01 -3.04
CA ASP A 40 5.28 -4.53 -4.33
C ASP A 40 4.30 -4.74 -5.48
N GLU A 41 3.64 -5.91 -5.55
CA GLU A 41 2.57 -6.13 -6.54
C GLU A 41 1.42 -5.14 -6.33
N LEU A 42 1.00 -4.92 -5.09
CA LEU A 42 -0.09 -4.00 -4.79
C LEU A 42 0.25 -2.56 -5.19
N ILE A 43 1.48 -2.10 -4.96
CA ILE A 43 1.98 -0.81 -5.43
C ILE A 43 1.88 -0.73 -6.96
N SER A 44 2.32 -1.76 -7.66
CA SER A 44 2.31 -1.81 -9.14
C SER A 44 0.88 -1.79 -9.70
N ILE A 45 -0.03 -2.60 -9.16
CA ILE A 45 -1.41 -2.64 -9.65
C ILE A 45 -2.22 -1.40 -9.25
N LEU A 46 -1.87 -0.72 -8.14
CA LEU A 46 -2.44 0.58 -7.79
C LEU A 46 -2.09 1.64 -8.84
N ALA A 47 -0.82 1.72 -9.21
CA ALA A 47 -0.41 2.63 -10.27
C ALA A 47 -1.14 2.32 -11.60
N GLN A 48 -1.21 1.03 -11.99
CA GLN A 48 -1.90 0.61 -13.23
C GLN A 48 -3.41 0.86 -13.21
N ALA A 49 -4.06 0.76 -12.04
CA ALA A 49 -5.51 0.93 -11.93
C ALA A 49 -5.96 2.39 -11.88
N PHE A 50 -5.11 3.28 -11.36
CA PHE A 50 -5.50 4.65 -11.02
C PHE A 50 -4.70 5.74 -11.74
N LEU A 51 -3.68 5.38 -12.53
CA LEU A 51 -2.88 6.32 -13.29
C LEU A 51 -2.93 6.02 -14.78
N GLY A 52 -2.92 7.07 -15.58
CA GLY A 52 -2.78 7.03 -17.02
C GLY A 52 -1.81 8.09 -17.53
N PRO A 53 -1.64 8.21 -18.85
CA PRO A 53 -0.85 9.26 -19.46
C PRO A 53 -1.33 10.65 -18.96
N ASP A 54 -0.37 11.52 -18.64
CA ASP A 54 -0.58 12.88 -18.10
C ASP A 54 -1.11 12.99 -16.67
N ASP A 55 -1.50 11.88 -16.01
CA ASP A 55 -1.80 11.89 -14.58
C ASP A 55 -0.53 12.05 -13.76
N GLU A 56 -0.65 12.77 -12.65
CA GLU A 56 0.44 12.98 -11.71
C GLU A 56 0.31 12.08 -10.49
N CYS A 57 1.44 11.47 -10.10
CA CYS A 57 1.56 10.74 -8.85
C CYS A 57 2.64 11.35 -7.98
N ILE A 58 2.29 11.77 -6.76
CA ILE A 58 3.23 12.35 -5.80
C ILE A 58 3.89 11.24 -5.00
N TYR A 59 5.20 11.35 -4.81
CA TYR A 59 5.98 10.51 -3.89
C TYR A 59 7.12 11.31 -3.26
N THR A 60 7.71 10.80 -2.17
CA THR A 60 8.73 11.53 -1.39
C THR A 60 10.14 11.32 -1.94
N GLU A 61 11.02 12.29 -1.76
CA GLU A 61 12.37 12.32 -2.33
C GLU A 61 13.21 11.10 -1.92
N TYR A 62 13.16 10.72 -0.65
CA TYR A 62 13.85 9.54 -0.12
C TYR A 62 12.86 8.39 0.13
N GLY A 63 11.81 8.29 -0.70
CA GLY A 63 10.81 7.23 -0.60
C GLY A 63 11.29 5.89 -1.16
N PHE A 64 10.43 4.88 -1.00
CA PHE A 64 10.71 3.53 -1.47
C PHE A 64 10.84 3.48 -3.00
N LEU A 65 11.92 2.85 -3.50
CA LEU A 65 12.27 2.83 -4.93
C LEU A 65 11.20 2.24 -5.86
N GLN A 66 10.31 1.41 -5.33
CA GLN A 66 9.20 0.86 -6.10
C GLN A 66 8.18 1.91 -6.54
N PHE A 67 8.06 3.02 -5.82
CA PHE A 67 7.09 4.07 -6.17
C PHE A 67 7.37 4.71 -7.54
N PRO A 68 8.55 5.30 -7.78
CA PRO A 68 8.84 5.86 -9.11
C PRO A 68 8.80 4.81 -10.22
N GLN A 69 9.22 3.57 -9.96
CA GLN A 69 9.16 2.49 -10.96
C GLN A 69 7.72 2.15 -11.35
N ALA A 70 6.81 2.04 -10.38
CA ALA A 70 5.41 1.75 -10.65
C ALA A 70 4.72 2.88 -11.43
N ILE A 71 5.06 4.14 -11.12
CA ILE A 71 4.56 5.33 -11.82
C ILE A 71 5.03 5.33 -13.29
N GLU A 72 6.32 5.08 -13.52
CA GLU A 72 6.89 5.02 -14.86
C GLU A 72 6.28 3.89 -15.70
N ILE A 73 6.09 2.70 -15.12
CA ILE A 73 5.45 1.55 -15.79
C ILE A 73 3.99 1.87 -16.16
N ALA A 74 3.27 2.64 -15.34
CA ALA A 74 1.92 3.10 -15.64
C ALA A 74 1.87 4.19 -16.73
N GLY A 75 3.02 4.74 -17.15
CA GLY A 75 3.11 5.83 -18.11
C GLY A 75 2.70 7.19 -17.56
N ALA A 76 2.65 7.34 -16.25
CA ALA A 76 2.25 8.55 -15.56
C ALA A 76 3.45 9.46 -15.20
N VAL A 77 3.16 10.66 -14.72
CA VAL A 77 4.15 11.66 -14.35
C VAL A 77 4.46 11.57 -12.85
N GLY A 78 5.69 11.23 -12.50
CA GLY A 78 6.15 11.24 -11.11
C GLY A 78 6.46 12.65 -10.63
N VAL A 79 5.87 13.05 -9.50
CA VAL A 79 6.07 14.36 -8.87
C VAL A 79 6.73 14.17 -7.51
N ILE A 80 7.98 14.64 -7.38
CA ILE A 80 8.75 14.50 -6.15
C ILE A 80 8.39 15.61 -5.15
N ALA A 81 7.95 15.18 -3.95
CA ALA A 81 7.86 16.07 -2.79
C ALA A 81 9.16 15.95 -1.97
N LYS A 82 9.85 17.08 -1.78
CA LYS A 82 11.12 17.11 -1.04
C LYS A 82 10.90 16.84 0.44
N ASP A 83 11.76 16.02 1.00
CA ASP A 83 11.81 15.75 2.43
C ASP A 83 12.55 16.85 3.19
N ASN A 84 12.36 16.92 4.50
CA ASN A 84 13.08 17.83 5.38
C ASN A 84 13.91 17.00 6.37
N HIS A 85 15.24 17.12 6.31
CA HIS A 85 16.14 16.33 7.18
C HIS A 85 15.82 14.82 7.19
N LEU A 86 15.66 14.22 6.00
CA LEU A 86 15.33 12.78 5.82
C LEU A 86 13.95 12.38 6.35
N THR A 87 13.12 13.33 6.73
CA THR A 87 11.73 13.09 7.18
C THR A 87 10.77 13.66 6.16
N VAL A 88 9.73 12.91 5.86
CA VAL A 88 8.65 13.34 4.97
C VAL A 88 8.07 14.68 5.43
N ASN A 89 7.97 15.63 4.52
CA ASN A 89 7.40 16.93 4.76
C ASN A 89 6.00 17.05 4.13
N ILE A 90 4.97 17.12 4.97
CA ILE A 90 3.58 17.14 4.54
C ILE A 90 3.23 18.42 3.77
N ASP A 91 3.80 19.57 4.13
CA ASP A 91 3.57 20.82 3.39
C ASP A 91 4.08 20.72 1.96
N ASN A 92 5.23 20.07 1.76
CA ASN A 92 5.79 19.86 0.43
C ASN A 92 4.92 18.90 -0.41
N ILE A 93 4.28 17.88 0.19
CA ILE A 93 3.33 17.03 -0.51
C ILE A 93 2.11 17.86 -0.92
N ILE A 94 1.52 18.59 0.02
CA ILE A 94 0.32 19.41 -0.23
C ILE A 94 0.59 20.47 -1.32
N ALA A 95 1.74 21.12 -1.29
CA ALA A 95 2.13 22.13 -2.29
C ALA A 95 2.30 21.57 -3.70
N LYS A 96 2.44 20.25 -3.85
CA LYS A 96 2.58 19.58 -5.14
C LYS A 96 1.25 19.09 -5.73
N ILE A 97 0.15 19.15 -4.99
CA ILE A 97 -1.15 18.71 -5.47
C ILE A 97 -1.66 19.64 -6.57
N THR A 98 -2.00 19.07 -7.71
CA THR A 98 -2.61 19.75 -8.86
C THR A 98 -3.89 19.07 -9.27
N LYS A 99 -4.59 19.60 -10.29
CA LYS A 99 -5.77 18.96 -10.89
C LYS A 99 -5.44 17.63 -11.60
N LYS A 100 -4.16 17.39 -11.91
CA LYS A 100 -3.69 16.16 -12.55
C LYS A 100 -3.29 15.08 -11.53
N THR A 101 -3.15 15.45 -10.26
CA THR A 101 -2.80 14.49 -9.21
C THR A 101 -3.90 13.48 -9.03
N LYS A 102 -3.57 12.19 -9.12
CA LYS A 102 -4.52 11.07 -8.93
C LYS A 102 -4.11 10.15 -7.79
N LEU A 103 -2.83 10.10 -7.45
CA LEU A 103 -2.30 9.18 -6.46
C LEU A 103 -1.16 9.83 -5.67
N ILE A 104 -1.08 9.51 -4.39
CA ILE A 104 0.02 9.88 -3.50
C ILE A 104 0.54 8.62 -2.83
N PHE A 105 1.83 8.29 -3.03
CA PHE A 105 2.51 7.25 -2.29
C PHE A 105 3.20 7.83 -1.06
N LEU A 106 2.87 7.28 0.12
CA LEU A 106 3.43 7.68 1.40
C LEU A 106 3.84 6.46 2.22
N ALA A 107 5.14 6.24 2.40
CA ALA A 107 5.65 5.22 3.32
C ALA A 107 5.74 5.80 4.74
N ASN A 108 5.14 5.12 5.72
CA ASN A 108 5.17 5.51 7.13
C ASN A 108 5.22 4.26 8.07
N ALA A 109 6.35 3.96 8.73
CA ALA A 109 7.66 4.65 8.64
C ALA A 109 8.28 4.54 7.25
N ASN A 110 9.07 5.57 6.91
CA ASN A 110 9.70 5.66 5.60
C ASN A 110 10.89 4.70 5.43
N ASN A 111 11.03 4.14 4.28
CA ASN A 111 12.19 3.36 3.83
C ASN A 111 12.94 4.19 2.76
N PRO A 112 14.27 4.50 2.93
CA PRO A 112 15.21 3.88 3.88
C PRO A 112 15.47 4.69 5.17
N THR A 113 14.83 5.84 5.36
CA THR A 113 15.23 6.81 6.41
C THR A 113 14.87 6.38 7.83
N GLY A 114 13.87 5.49 7.98
CA GLY A 114 13.38 5.01 9.28
C GLY A 114 12.59 6.06 10.07
N THR A 115 12.38 7.24 9.51
CA THR A 115 11.58 8.30 10.14
C THR A 115 10.09 8.06 9.94
N PHE A 116 9.24 8.61 10.82
CA PHE A 116 7.80 8.54 10.63
C PHE A 116 7.15 9.91 10.78
N VAL A 117 5.98 10.05 10.19
CA VAL A 117 5.11 11.22 10.27
C VAL A 117 4.05 10.97 11.34
N PRO A 118 3.85 11.90 12.31
CA PRO A 118 2.84 11.75 13.34
C PRO A 118 1.42 11.71 12.81
N LYS A 119 0.51 11.08 13.56
CA LYS A 119 -0.92 10.91 13.25
C LYS A 119 -1.58 12.20 12.79
N GLU A 120 -1.37 13.30 13.54
CA GLU A 120 -2.01 14.59 13.23
C GLU A 120 -1.63 15.12 11.84
N GLU A 121 -0.37 14.95 11.44
CA GLU A 121 0.13 15.37 10.14
C GLU A 121 -0.43 14.47 9.01
N ILE A 122 -0.59 13.16 9.25
CA ILE A 122 -1.25 12.26 8.30
C ILE A 122 -2.71 12.65 8.08
N ILE A 123 -3.43 12.97 9.17
CA ILE A 123 -4.82 13.44 9.09
C ILE A 123 -4.88 14.80 8.39
N ARG A 124 -3.93 15.69 8.65
CA ARG A 124 -3.83 17.00 7.97
C ARG A 124 -3.59 16.82 6.46
N LEU A 125 -2.68 15.93 6.08
CA LEU A 125 -2.48 15.57 4.68
C LEU A 125 -3.78 15.11 4.06
N HIS A 126 -4.44 14.10 4.65
CA HIS A 126 -5.67 13.55 4.10
C HIS A 126 -6.77 14.61 3.92
N LYS A 127 -6.94 15.52 4.87
CA LYS A 127 -7.92 16.63 4.77
C LYS A 127 -7.59 17.63 3.66
N SER A 128 -6.34 17.65 3.20
CA SER A 128 -5.86 18.56 2.15
C SER A 128 -5.92 17.97 0.75
N ILE A 129 -6.09 16.65 0.64
CA ILE A 129 -6.21 15.98 -0.67
C ILE A 129 -7.66 16.01 -1.19
N PRO A 130 -7.87 16.26 -2.51
CA PRO A 130 -9.17 16.11 -3.14
C PRO A 130 -9.71 14.69 -3.00
N SER A 131 -11.03 14.53 -2.98
CA SER A 131 -11.68 13.21 -2.79
C SER A 131 -11.43 12.22 -3.92
N ASP A 132 -11.04 12.70 -5.09
CA ASP A 132 -10.66 11.89 -6.27
C ASP A 132 -9.16 11.53 -6.31
N VAL A 133 -8.37 11.96 -5.32
CA VAL A 133 -6.96 11.59 -5.16
C VAL A 133 -6.84 10.46 -4.15
N LEU A 134 -6.20 9.36 -4.55
CA LEU A 134 -5.98 8.18 -3.71
C LEU A 134 -4.71 8.34 -2.87
N LEU A 135 -4.82 8.15 -1.55
CA LEU A 135 -3.67 8.03 -0.65
C LEU A 135 -3.29 6.57 -0.47
N VAL A 136 -2.12 6.19 -0.93
CA VAL A 136 -1.52 4.87 -0.65
C VAL A 136 -0.59 5.01 0.56
N TYR A 137 -1.06 4.50 1.68
CA TYR A 137 -0.34 4.52 2.95
C TYR A 137 0.43 3.20 3.12
N ASP A 138 1.71 3.21 2.81
CA ASP A 138 2.57 2.04 2.95
C ASP A 138 3.07 1.89 4.39
N ALA A 139 2.48 0.96 5.12
CA ALA A 139 2.74 0.63 6.51
C ALA A 139 3.60 -0.64 6.66
N ALA A 140 4.53 -0.89 5.72
CA ALA A 140 5.37 -2.09 5.71
C ALA A 140 6.22 -2.27 6.98
N TYR A 141 6.49 -1.21 7.72
CA TYR A 141 7.29 -1.20 8.96
C TYR A 141 6.47 -0.90 10.21
N SER A 142 5.16 -0.93 10.13
CA SER A 142 4.24 -0.56 11.22
C SER A 142 4.50 -1.34 12.53
N GLU A 143 4.84 -2.62 12.44
CA GLU A 143 5.09 -3.45 13.62
C GLU A 143 6.34 -3.06 14.42
N PHE A 144 7.25 -2.27 13.84
CA PHE A 144 8.47 -1.81 14.52
C PHE A 144 8.27 -0.53 15.33
N ILE A 145 7.12 0.16 15.15
CA ILE A 145 6.92 1.48 15.73
C ILE A 145 6.05 1.38 16.97
N ILE A 146 6.66 1.68 18.12
CA ILE A 146 5.99 1.77 19.41
C ILE A 146 6.00 3.25 19.82
N HIS A 147 5.12 4.04 19.23
CA HIS A 147 4.99 5.46 19.52
C HIS A 147 3.51 5.87 19.55
N PRO A 148 3.05 6.63 20.56
CA PRO A 148 1.63 6.98 20.70
C PRO A 148 1.10 7.82 19.54
N ASP A 149 1.94 8.60 18.89
CA ASP A 149 1.55 9.46 17.77
C ASP A 149 1.62 8.76 16.42
N TYR A 150 1.98 7.46 16.39
CA TYR A 150 1.97 6.68 15.16
C TYR A 150 0.60 6.03 14.92
N ILE A 151 0.18 5.97 13.65
CA ILE A 151 -0.97 5.18 13.21
C ILE A 151 -0.57 4.21 12.10
N ASP A 152 -1.17 3.04 12.09
CA ASP A 152 -0.88 2.00 11.09
C ASP A 152 -1.67 2.17 9.78
N GLY A 153 -2.56 3.15 9.70
CA GLY A 153 -3.38 3.44 8.53
C GLY A 153 -4.75 2.77 8.52
N SER A 154 -5.03 1.78 9.37
CA SER A 154 -6.34 1.08 9.40
C SER A 154 -7.49 2.01 9.74
N GLU A 155 -7.28 2.92 10.71
CA GLU A 155 -8.24 3.96 11.09
C GLU A 155 -8.59 4.90 9.91
N LEU A 156 -7.59 5.23 9.09
CA LEU A 156 -7.81 6.07 7.90
C LEU A 156 -8.75 5.37 6.90
N VAL A 157 -8.51 4.09 6.61
CA VAL A 157 -9.35 3.30 5.69
C VAL A 157 -10.77 3.15 6.22
N ASN A 158 -10.95 3.06 7.53
CA ASN A 158 -12.28 2.95 8.12
C ASN A 158 -13.08 4.27 8.02
N ASN A 159 -12.39 5.41 7.96
CA ASN A 159 -13.01 6.73 7.94
C ASN A 159 -13.07 7.35 6.53
N TYR A 160 -12.27 6.86 5.56
CA TYR A 160 -12.11 7.50 4.25
C TYR A 160 -12.08 6.48 3.12
N GLU A 161 -12.85 6.74 2.07
CA GLU A 161 -12.99 5.85 0.91
C GLU A 161 -11.79 5.89 -0.04
N ASN A 162 -10.99 6.98 -0.02
CA ASN A 162 -9.86 7.22 -0.91
C ASN A 162 -8.50 6.91 -0.23
N VAL A 163 -8.47 5.94 0.67
CA VAL A 163 -7.24 5.47 1.32
C VAL A 163 -7.09 3.97 1.16
N ILE A 164 -5.88 3.52 0.87
CA ILE A 164 -5.46 2.12 1.02
C ILE A 164 -4.25 2.03 1.93
N MET A 165 -4.29 1.14 2.91
CA MET A 165 -3.15 0.76 3.74
C MET A 165 -2.50 -0.50 3.15
N LEU A 166 -1.18 -0.48 3.00
CA LEU A 166 -0.38 -1.64 2.56
C LEU A 166 0.44 -2.22 3.71
N ARG A 167 0.53 -3.53 3.77
CA ARG A 167 1.30 -4.30 4.75
C ARG A 167 2.05 -5.44 4.07
N THR A 168 3.08 -5.94 4.72
CA THR A 168 3.89 -7.05 4.19
C THR A 168 4.31 -8.04 5.27
N PHE A 169 4.46 -9.30 4.89
CA PHE A 169 5.07 -10.33 5.74
C PHE A 169 6.59 -10.37 5.62
N SER A 170 7.17 -9.56 4.74
CA SER A 170 8.61 -9.56 4.43
C SER A 170 9.49 -8.99 5.53
N LYS A 171 8.96 -8.14 6.43
CA LYS A 171 9.73 -7.37 7.41
C LYS A 171 9.69 -8.03 8.79
N MET A 172 8.86 -7.57 9.72
CA MET A 172 8.78 -8.08 11.09
C MET A 172 8.52 -9.60 11.14
N HIS A 173 7.73 -10.12 10.23
CA HIS A 173 7.42 -11.55 10.21
C HIS A 173 8.55 -12.44 9.66
N GLY A 174 9.61 -11.87 9.07
CA GLY A 174 10.77 -12.61 8.56
C GLY A 174 10.49 -13.51 7.35
N LEU A 175 9.38 -13.28 6.62
CA LEU A 175 8.90 -14.15 5.53
C LEU A 175 9.09 -13.52 4.14
N ALA A 176 10.21 -12.80 3.94
CA ALA A 176 10.47 -12.08 2.70
C ALA A 176 10.46 -12.95 1.45
N SER A 177 10.96 -14.20 1.56
CA SER A 177 11.03 -15.14 0.44
C SER A 177 9.67 -15.71 0.01
N LEU A 178 8.66 -15.66 0.88
CA LEU A 178 7.30 -16.10 0.54
C LEU A 178 6.57 -15.11 -0.38
N ARG A 179 7.09 -13.90 -0.52
CA ARG A 179 6.46 -12.87 -1.36
C ARG A 179 4.98 -12.68 -1.03
N LEU A 180 4.68 -12.40 0.23
CA LEU A 180 3.30 -12.15 0.69
C LEU A 180 3.17 -10.74 1.25
N GLY A 181 2.20 -10.01 0.71
CA GLY A 181 1.73 -8.72 1.19
C GLY A 181 0.21 -8.64 1.15
N TRP A 182 -0.33 -7.62 1.76
CA TRP A 182 -1.76 -7.38 1.76
C TRP A 182 -2.09 -5.90 1.84
N GLY A 183 -3.27 -5.54 1.36
CA GLY A 183 -3.82 -4.21 1.45
C GLY A 183 -5.17 -4.23 2.16
N TYR A 184 -5.51 -3.12 2.80
CA TYR A 184 -6.81 -2.85 3.39
C TYR A 184 -7.37 -1.57 2.80
N CYS A 185 -8.54 -1.62 2.15
CA CYS A 185 -9.09 -0.49 1.40
C CYS A 185 -10.62 -0.56 1.29
N SER A 186 -11.22 0.51 0.77
CA SER A 186 -12.64 0.52 0.43
C SER A 186 -12.98 -0.46 -0.69
N ASN A 187 -14.26 -0.83 -0.80
CA ASN A 187 -14.73 -1.70 -1.88
C ASN A 187 -14.48 -1.07 -3.27
N TYR A 188 -14.60 0.25 -3.38
CA TYR A 188 -14.29 0.96 -4.63
C TYR A 188 -12.86 0.70 -5.10
N ILE A 189 -11.89 0.82 -4.20
CA ILE A 189 -10.48 0.56 -4.52
C ILE A 189 -10.29 -0.93 -4.83
N LEU A 190 -10.82 -1.81 -3.98
CA LEU A 190 -10.72 -3.25 -4.14
C LEU A 190 -11.22 -3.72 -5.51
N ASP A 191 -12.41 -3.28 -5.93
CA ASP A 191 -13.02 -3.65 -7.21
C ASP A 191 -12.17 -3.20 -8.40
N ASN A 192 -11.52 -2.02 -8.32
CA ASN A 192 -10.62 -1.56 -9.38
C ASN A 192 -9.31 -2.36 -9.41
N LEU A 193 -8.73 -2.68 -8.26
CA LEU A 193 -7.54 -3.53 -8.20
C LEU A 193 -7.81 -4.93 -8.76
N MET A 194 -8.96 -5.51 -8.48
CA MET A 194 -9.35 -6.83 -8.99
C MET A 194 -9.49 -6.88 -10.51
N LYS A 195 -9.70 -5.75 -11.20
CA LYS A 195 -9.73 -5.69 -12.67
C LYS A 195 -8.36 -5.81 -13.33
N VAL A 196 -7.31 -5.34 -12.66
CA VAL A 196 -5.93 -5.32 -13.18
C VAL A 196 -5.03 -6.38 -12.55
N ARG A 197 -5.43 -6.94 -11.41
CA ARG A 197 -4.68 -7.98 -10.71
C ARG A 197 -4.59 -9.24 -11.54
N GLY A 198 -3.37 -9.78 -11.70
CA GLY A 198 -3.15 -11.08 -12.33
C GLY A 198 -3.85 -12.21 -11.56
N PRO A 199 -4.38 -13.24 -12.27
CA PRO A 199 -4.91 -14.43 -11.61
C PRO A 199 -3.77 -15.17 -10.89
N PHE A 200 -4.08 -15.77 -9.73
CA PHE A 200 -3.15 -16.64 -8.98
C PHE A 200 -1.83 -15.95 -8.56
N SER A 201 -1.85 -14.64 -8.33
CA SER A 201 -0.66 -13.85 -8.02
C SER A 201 0.05 -14.26 -6.72
N VAL A 202 -0.69 -14.75 -5.73
CA VAL A 202 -0.12 -15.25 -4.47
C VAL A 202 0.18 -16.74 -4.59
N ASN A 203 1.41 -17.11 -4.27
CA ASN A 203 1.84 -18.51 -4.37
C ASN A 203 1.25 -19.39 -3.26
N MET A 204 1.20 -20.70 -3.50
CA MET A 204 0.59 -21.66 -2.59
C MET A 204 1.29 -21.73 -1.22
N LEU A 205 2.61 -21.57 -1.16
CA LEU A 205 3.38 -21.57 0.09
C LEU A 205 2.97 -20.43 1.02
N ALA A 206 2.67 -19.28 0.42
CA ALA A 206 2.25 -18.09 1.17
C ALA A 206 0.80 -18.18 1.68
N MET A 207 0.01 -19.15 1.20
CA MET A 207 -1.40 -19.32 1.56
C MET A 207 -1.66 -20.35 2.66
N ILE A 208 -0.61 -21.02 3.15
CA ILE A 208 -0.66 -22.07 4.19
C ILE A 208 -0.20 -21.53 5.53
#